data_109453cfba4fe130237239554d0abd91
#
_entry.id   109453cfba4fe130237239554d0abd91
#
_cell.length_a   1.000
_cell.length_b   1.000
_cell.length_c   1.000
_cell.angle_alpha   90.00
_cell.angle_beta   90.00
_cell.angle_gamma   90.00
#
_symmetry.space_group_name_H-M   'P 1'
#
loop_
_entity.id
_entity.type
_entity.pdbx_description
1 polymer ?
#
loop_
_entity_poly.entity_id
_entity_poly.type
_entity_poly.pdbx_seq_one_letter_code
_entity_poly.pdbx_strand_id
1 'polypeptide(L)'
;AQPLSQMVDAVLAFPEDTRVMLLAPLARKKKGGFAELLAQMQAAGYVRFRINGQIFDVETLPALDKNERHDIDVVIDRLKVRPDARQRLAESFEAALRVADGRALVLEMDSGKEHLFNSKFSCPACTYSIAELEPRLFSFNSHMGACPACDGLGNVDVFDAHRVVAFPSLSLASGAIKGWDRRNAYYFSLLESVCQHYGADVETPFEDLPSPARDAVLHGSGQEDIAFSYMLESGTRKGKQVTKKHPFEGVLPNMERRWKETDSAAVREELSRYRQHQPCPDCQGTRLRREARNVFLGEGAQQRAIYQVSSATLGEAQAYFDTLQLHGAKGEIAAKVVREIASRLRFLNDVGLSYLRLNRSADTLSGGEAQRIRLASQIGSGLTGVMYVLDEPSIG
;
A
#
# COMPACT_ATOMS: atom_id res chain seq x y z
N ALA A 1 5.76 -17.15 6.39
CA ALA A 1 6.64 -18.02 5.58
C ALA A 1 7.17 -19.16 6.45
N GLN A 2 7.08 -20.35 5.94
CA GLN A 2 7.61 -21.53 6.62
C GLN A 2 8.82 -22.02 5.84
N PRO A 3 9.98 -22.25 6.46
CA PRO A 3 11.10 -22.91 5.79
C PRO A 3 10.74 -24.36 5.42
N LEU A 4 11.36 -24.86 4.36
CA LEU A 4 11.11 -26.21 3.83
C LEU A 4 11.22 -27.29 4.93
N SER A 5 12.23 -27.19 5.80
CA SER A 5 12.42 -28.14 6.90
C SER A 5 11.21 -28.20 7.84
N GLN A 6 10.61 -27.05 8.18
CA GLN A 6 9.41 -27.02 9.02
C GLN A 6 8.17 -27.60 8.33
N MET A 7 8.04 -27.45 7.01
CA MET A 7 6.96 -28.06 6.25
C MET A 7 7.06 -29.57 6.27
N VAL A 8 8.27 -30.10 6.06
CA VAL A 8 8.57 -31.54 6.13
C VAL A 8 8.32 -32.08 7.53
N ASP A 9 8.82 -31.42 8.58
CA ASP A 9 8.62 -31.81 9.96
C ASP A 9 7.13 -31.83 10.34
N ALA A 10 6.36 -30.85 9.87
CA ALA A 10 4.91 -30.79 10.12
C ALA A 10 4.15 -31.98 9.52
N VAL A 11 4.56 -32.44 8.33
CA VAL A 11 3.93 -33.62 7.70
C VAL A 11 4.40 -34.92 8.34
N LEU A 12 5.67 -35.00 8.74
CA LEU A 12 6.20 -36.17 9.46
C LEU A 12 5.62 -36.31 10.87
N ALA A 13 5.03 -35.25 11.43
CA ALA A 13 4.31 -35.31 12.70
C ALA A 13 2.90 -35.94 12.59
N PHE A 14 2.40 -36.22 11.38
CA PHE A 14 1.14 -36.95 11.20
C PHE A 14 1.32 -38.41 11.65
N PRO A 15 0.23 -39.12 11.97
CA PRO A 15 0.31 -40.54 12.31
C PRO A 15 1.05 -41.35 11.23
N GLU A 16 1.83 -42.32 11.68
CA GLU A 16 2.57 -43.20 10.77
C GLU A 16 1.58 -43.91 9.81
N ASP A 17 2.04 -44.15 8.58
CA ASP A 17 1.26 -44.71 7.47
C ASP A 17 0.08 -43.87 6.97
N THR A 18 -0.11 -42.63 7.48
CA THR A 18 -1.08 -41.69 6.89
C THR A 18 -0.80 -41.50 5.41
N ARG A 19 -1.82 -41.73 4.57
CA ARG A 19 -1.69 -41.50 3.12
C ARG A 19 -1.88 -40.03 2.82
N VAL A 20 -0.86 -39.42 2.24
CA VAL A 20 -0.88 -37.99 1.88
C VAL A 20 -0.64 -37.79 0.40
N MET A 21 -1.28 -36.76 -0.15
CA MET A 21 -1.08 -36.27 -1.50
C MET A 21 -0.53 -34.87 -1.44
N LEU A 22 0.62 -34.65 -2.06
CA LEU A 22 1.23 -33.33 -2.19
C LEU A 22 0.75 -32.67 -3.49
N LEU A 23 0.23 -31.46 -3.37
CA LEU A 23 -0.43 -30.71 -4.42
C LEU A 23 0.20 -29.33 -4.58
N ALA A 24 0.29 -28.85 -5.82
CA ALA A 24 0.67 -27.48 -6.15
C ALA A 24 -0.58 -26.68 -6.55
N PRO A 25 -1.09 -25.75 -5.73
CA PRO A 25 -2.31 -24.99 -6.02
C PRO A 25 -2.07 -23.91 -7.06
N LEU A 26 -2.63 -24.08 -8.28
CA LEU A 26 -2.50 -23.14 -9.40
C LEU A 26 -3.60 -22.07 -9.39
N ALA A 27 -4.83 -22.47 -9.15
CA ALA A 27 -5.97 -21.58 -9.07
C ALA A 27 -6.86 -21.90 -7.86
N ARG A 28 -7.39 -20.86 -7.21
CA ARG A 28 -8.35 -20.96 -6.12
C ARG A 28 -9.49 -20.01 -6.38
N LYS A 29 -10.71 -20.56 -6.56
CA LYS A 29 -11.96 -19.82 -6.82
C LYS A 29 -11.82 -18.76 -7.92
N LYS A 30 -11.01 -19.04 -8.95
CA LYS A 30 -10.79 -18.15 -10.09
C LYS A 30 -11.68 -18.52 -11.27
N LYS A 31 -12.24 -17.50 -11.93
CA LYS A 31 -12.94 -17.67 -13.20
C LYS A 31 -11.95 -17.83 -14.36
N GLY A 32 -12.27 -18.65 -15.33
CA GLY A 32 -11.45 -18.86 -16.53
C GLY A 32 -11.52 -20.28 -17.06
N GLY A 33 -11.21 -20.46 -18.33
CA GLY A 33 -11.18 -21.79 -18.98
C GLY A 33 -9.88 -22.58 -18.72
N PHE A 34 -8.83 -21.93 -18.25
CA PHE A 34 -7.53 -22.49 -17.85
C PHE A 34 -6.83 -23.47 -18.84
N ALA A 35 -7.28 -23.53 -20.11
CA ALA A 35 -6.73 -24.47 -21.09
C ALA A 35 -5.23 -24.28 -21.33
N GLU A 36 -4.77 -23.01 -21.43
CA GLU A 36 -3.34 -22.69 -21.61
C GLU A 36 -2.51 -23.09 -20.40
N LEU A 37 -3.02 -22.84 -19.19
CA LEU A 37 -2.35 -23.18 -17.93
C LEU A 37 -2.19 -24.72 -17.81
N LEU A 38 -3.24 -25.47 -18.10
CA LEU A 38 -3.21 -26.93 -18.07
C LEU A 38 -2.26 -27.50 -19.13
N ALA A 39 -2.28 -26.95 -20.36
CA ALA A 39 -1.36 -27.34 -21.43
C ALA A 39 0.10 -27.03 -21.06
N GLN A 40 0.37 -25.91 -20.41
CA GLN A 40 1.69 -25.54 -19.93
C GLN A 40 2.21 -26.50 -18.86
N MET A 41 1.36 -26.91 -17.93
CA MET A 41 1.72 -27.90 -16.90
C MET A 41 1.93 -29.32 -17.51
N GLN A 42 1.13 -29.69 -18.50
CA GLN A 42 1.30 -30.91 -19.23
C GLN A 42 2.66 -30.95 -19.98
N ALA A 43 3.02 -29.84 -20.64
CA ALA A 43 4.33 -29.71 -21.30
C ALA A 43 5.50 -29.77 -20.30
N ALA A 44 5.28 -29.37 -19.04
CA ALA A 44 6.25 -29.52 -17.96
C ALA A 44 6.31 -30.93 -17.36
N GLY A 45 5.54 -31.89 -17.89
CA GLY A 45 5.59 -33.31 -17.52
C GLY A 45 4.61 -33.70 -16.39
N TYR A 46 3.67 -32.84 -15.99
CA TYR A 46 2.67 -33.20 -14.99
C TYR A 46 1.50 -33.93 -15.64
N VAL A 47 1.15 -35.10 -15.10
CA VAL A 47 0.16 -36.01 -15.68
C VAL A 47 -1.17 -36.09 -14.92
N ARG A 48 -1.24 -35.51 -13.72
CA ARG A 48 -2.44 -35.56 -12.88
C ARG A 48 -2.78 -34.20 -12.26
N PHE A 49 -4.09 -33.91 -12.26
CA PHE A 49 -4.64 -32.67 -11.76
C PHE A 49 -5.80 -32.96 -10.82
N ARG A 50 -5.95 -32.11 -9.81
CA ARG A 50 -7.16 -32.09 -9.00
C ARG A 50 -7.95 -30.83 -9.37
N ILE A 51 -9.16 -30.99 -9.87
CA ILE A 51 -10.05 -29.91 -10.31
C ILE A 51 -11.33 -29.99 -9.49
N ASN A 52 -11.68 -28.92 -8.79
CA ASN A 52 -12.87 -28.84 -7.94
C ASN A 52 -12.99 -30.04 -6.98
N GLY A 53 -11.86 -30.51 -6.44
CA GLY A 53 -11.78 -31.64 -5.51
C GLY A 53 -11.69 -33.02 -6.16
N GLN A 54 -11.92 -33.17 -7.47
CA GLN A 54 -11.81 -34.43 -8.20
C GLN A 54 -10.48 -34.57 -8.92
N ILE A 55 -9.96 -35.80 -8.99
CA ILE A 55 -8.66 -36.10 -9.62
C ILE A 55 -8.90 -36.60 -11.04
N PHE A 56 -8.18 -36.00 -11.97
CA PHE A 56 -8.20 -36.34 -13.39
C PHE A 56 -6.78 -36.61 -13.88
N ASP A 57 -6.65 -37.61 -14.73
CA ASP A 57 -5.44 -37.78 -15.55
C ASP A 57 -5.49 -36.79 -16.75
N VAL A 58 -4.35 -36.43 -17.27
CA VAL A 58 -4.22 -35.42 -18.33
C VAL A 58 -5.08 -35.73 -19.56
N GLU A 59 -5.28 -37.02 -19.86
CA GLU A 59 -6.07 -37.49 -20.99
C GLU A 59 -7.59 -37.35 -20.78
N THR A 60 -8.03 -37.19 -19.54
CA THR A 60 -9.44 -37.15 -19.14
C THR A 60 -9.86 -35.80 -18.55
N LEU A 61 -9.07 -34.74 -18.78
CA LEU A 61 -9.35 -33.40 -18.25
C LEU A 61 -10.69 -32.87 -18.78
N PRO A 62 -11.59 -32.39 -17.91
CA PRO A 62 -12.84 -31.80 -18.34
C PRO A 62 -12.63 -30.42 -18.98
N ALA A 63 -13.49 -30.06 -19.91
CA ALA A 63 -13.59 -28.69 -20.39
C ALA A 63 -14.15 -27.80 -19.28
N LEU A 64 -13.41 -26.73 -18.91
CA LEU A 64 -13.79 -25.83 -17.83
C LEU A 64 -14.59 -24.64 -18.36
N ASP A 65 -15.72 -24.33 -17.74
CA ASP A 65 -16.52 -23.15 -18.08
C ASP A 65 -15.77 -21.87 -17.64
N LYS A 66 -15.60 -20.93 -18.58
CA LYS A 66 -14.93 -19.65 -18.35
C LYS A 66 -15.65 -18.75 -17.35
N ASN A 67 -16.96 -18.94 -17.16
CA ASN A 67 -17.81 -18.14 -16.29
C ASN A 67 -17.89 -18.69 -14.86
N GLU A 68 -17.49 -19.95 -14.66
CA GLU A 68 -17.47 -20.59 -13.35
C GLU A 68 -16.15 -20.38 -12.62
N ARG A 69 -16.18 -20.55 -11.31
CA ARG A 69 -14.98 -20.48 -10.47
C ARG A 69 -14.45 -21.89 -10.24
N HIS A 70 -13.15 -22.05 -10.52
CA HIS A 70 -12.50 -23.34 -10.39
C HIS A 70 -11.36 -23.30 -9.37
N ASP A 71 -11.19 -24.45 -8.70
CA ASP A 71 -10.00 -24.78 -7.91
C ASP A 71 -9.17 -25.80 -8.71
N ILE A 72 -7.91 -25.49 -8.98
CA ILE A 72 -7.02 -26.32 -9.80
C ILE A 72 -5.71 -26.54 -9.07
N ASP A 73 -5.36 -27.79 -8.87
CA ASP A 73 -4.08 -28.22 -8.30
C ASP A 73 -3.38 -29.21 -9.23
N VAL A 74 -2.06 -29.14 -9.27
CA VAL A 74 -1.23 -30.21 -9.85
C VAL A 74 -0.91 -31.21 -8.75
N VAL A 75 -1.06 -32.50 -9.04
CA VAL A 75 -0.62 -33.59 -8.15
C VAL A 75 0.90 -33.77 -8.35
N ILE A 76 1.66 -33.47 -7.31
CA ILE A 76 3.12 -33.59 -7.33
C ILE A 76 3.55 -35.00 -6.93
N ASP A 77 3.04 -35.47 -5.77
CA ASP A 77 3.41 -36.80 -5.26
C ASP A 77 2.29 -37.40 -4.40
N ARG A 78 2.35 -38.71 -4.20
CA ARG A 78 1.49 -39.48 -3.28
C ARG A 78 2.39 -40.43 -2.49
N LEU A 79 2.36 -40.29 -1.17
CA LEU A 79 3.20 -41.10 -0.31
C LEU A 79 2.50 -41.44 1.02
N LYS A 80 3.09 -42.36 1.76
CA LYS A 80 2.74 -42.64 3.14
C LYS A 80 3.73 -41.94 4.06
N VAL A 81 3.22 -41.37 5.15
CA VAL A 81 4.07 -40.73 6.17
C VAL A 81 4.87 -41.80 6.88
N ARG A 82 6.20 -41.74 6.73
CA ARG A 82 7.17 -42.62 7.40
C ARG A 82 8.46 -41.86 7.68
N PRO A 83 9.24 -42.26 8.70
CA PRO A 83 10.49 -41.58 9.03
C PRO A 83 11.50 -41.50 7.86
N ASP A 84 11.53 -42.53 7.00
CA ASP A 84 12.40 -42.63 5.82
C ASP A 84 11.93 -41.78 4.63
N ALA A 85 10.70 -41.25 4.68
CA ALA A 85 10.14 -40.42 3.62
C ALA A 85 10.64 -38.95 3.63
N ARG A 86 11.49 -38.55 4.57
CA ARG A 86 11.94 -37.15 4.76
C ARG A 86 12.53 -36.54 3.47
N GLN A 87 13.44 -37.24 2.82
CA GLN A 87 14.08 -36.72 1.61
C GLN A 87 13.08 -36.59 0.48
N ARG A 88 12.23 -37.59 0.25
CA ARG A 88 11.20 -37.58 -0.80
C ARG A 88 10.16 -36.45 -0.54
N LEU A 89 9.76 -36.24 0.71
CA LEU A 89 8.91 -35.12 1.08
C LEU A 89 9.55 -33.77 0.76
N ALA A 90 10.84 -33.60 1.05
CA ALA A 90 11.55 -32.36 0.76
C ALA A 90 11.58 -32.07 -0.75
N GLU A 91 11.95 -33.08 -1.58
CA GLU A 91 11.96 -32.97 -3.04
C GLU A 91 10.56 -32.64 -3.60
N SER A 92 9.53 -33.30 -3.08
CA SER A 92 8.14 -33.07 -3.48
C SER A 92 7.64 -31.67 -3.08
N PHE A 93 7.99 -31.19 -1.89
CA PHE A 93 7.69 -29.81 -1.47
C PHE A 93 8.41 -28.79 -2.36
N GLU A 94 9.70 -28.99 -2.66
CA GLU A 94 10.45 -28.10 -3.57
C GLU A 94 9.78 -28.00 -4.94
N ALA A 95 9.34 -29.13 -5.50
CA ALA A 95 8.61 -29.16 -6.75
C ALA A 95 7.27 -28.42 -6.66
N ALA A 96 6.48 -28.65 -5.59
CA ALA A 96 5.20 -27.97 -5.38
C ALA A 96 5.38 -26.45 -5.24
N LEU A 97 6.35 -26.02 -4.41
CA LEU A 97 6.63 -24.60 -4.16
C LEU A 97 7.09 -23.87 -5.43
N ARG A 98 7.86 -24.54 -6.30
CA ARG A 98 8.31 -23.99 -7.58
C ARG A 98 7.14 -23.79 -8.53
N VAL A 99 6.25 -24.77 -8.65
CA VAL A 99 5.11 -24.77 -9.57
C VAL A 99 4.04 -23.77 -9.14
N ALA A 100 3.75 -23.69 -7.84
CA ALA A 100 2.67 -22.86 -7.29
C ALA A 100 3.16 -21.56 -6.62
N ASP A 101 4.30 -21.05 -7.04
CA ASP A 101 4.86 -19.77 -6.60
C ASP A 101 4.95 -19.67 -5.06
N GLY A 102 5.58 -20.67 -4.44
CA GLY A 102 5.82 -20.71 -3.00
C GLY A 102 4.69 -21.32 -2.17
N ARG A 103 3.68 -21.93 -2.79
CA ARG A 103 2.56 -22.59 -2.11
C ARG A 103 2.61 -24.10 -2.32
N ALA A 104 2.28 -24.84 -1.29
CA ALA A 104 2.09 -26.30 -1.36
C ALA A 104 0.88 -26.69 -0.51
N LEU A 105 0.15 -27.70 -0.93
CA LEU A 105 -1.01 -28.24 -0.23
C LEU A 105 -0.79 -29.71 0.03
N VAL A 106 -0.97 -30.16 1.26
CA VAL A 106 -0.95 -31.56 1.63
C VAL A 106 -2.37 -32.00 1.97
N LEU A 107 -2.87 -32.96 1.24
CA LEU A 107 -4.17 -33.56 1.45
C LEU A 107 -4.00 -34.93 2.13
N GLU A 108 -4.59 -35.10 3.32
CA GLU A 108 -4.75 -36.41 3.93
C GLU A 108 -5.82 -37.17 3.14
N MET A 109 -5.44 -38.26 2.48
CA MET A 109 -6.32 -38.95 1.54
C MET A 109 -7.48 -39.67 2.22
N ASP A 110 -7.33 -40.03 3.49
CA ASP A 110 -8.33 -40.79 4.23
C ASP A 110 -9.35 -39.88 4.94
N SER A 111 -8.90 -38.75 5.48
CA SER A 111 -9.73 -37.78 6.20
C SER A 111 -10.28 -36.66 5.30
N GLY A 112 -9.64 -36.46 4.13
CA GLY A 112 -9.92 -35.31 3.26
C GLY A 112 -9.42 -33.96 3.83
N LYS A 113 -8.68 -33.97 4.90
CA LYS A 113 -8.18 -32.74 5.54
C LYS A 113 -7.03 -32.14 4.72
N GLU A 114 -7.13 -30.84 4.50
CA GLU A 114 -6.14 -30.07 3.74
C GLU A 114 -5.27 -29.24 4.66
N HIS A 115 -3.95 -29.28 4.41
CA HIS A 115 -2.95 -28.49 5.11
C HIS A 115 -2.22 -27.62 4.09
N LEU A 116 -2.42 -26.31 4.16
CA LEU A 116 -1.76 -25.35 3.28
C LEU A 116 -0.42 -24.90 3.88
N PHE A 117 0.63 -25.05 3.10
CA PHE A 117 1.99 -24.60 3.41
C PHE A 117 2.39 -23.47 2.47
N ASN A 118 3.21 -22.56 2.97
CA ASN A 118 3.65 -21.43 2.20
C ASN A 118 5.08 -21.00 2.55
N SER A 119 5.95 -20.99 1.56
CA SER A 119 7.33 -20.50 1.69
C SER A 119 7.41 -18.97 1.61
N LYS A 120 6.37 -18.31 1.08
CA LYS A 120 6.24 -16.85 1.03
C LYS A 120 5.21 -16.39 2.05
N PHE A 121 5.27 -15.10 2.43
CA PHE A 121 4.24 -14.49 3.26
C PHE A 121 2.98 -14.25 2.42
N SER A 122 2.08 -15.20 2.39
CA SER A 122 0.80 -15.05 1.68
C SER A 122 -0.39 -15.33 2.58
N CYS A 123 -1.49 -14.66 2.27
CA CYS A 123 -2.75 -14.83 2.98
C CYS A 123 -3.42 -16.16 2.53
N PRO A 124 -3.83 -17.03 3.45
CA PRO A 124 -4.52 -18.27 3.11
C PRO A 124 -5.93 -18.03 2.54
N ALA A 125 -6.56 -16.90 2.86
CA ALA A 125 -7.93 -16.59 2.45
C ALA A 125 -8.01 -15.82 1.11
N CYS A 126 -7.04 -14.95 0.83
CA CYS A 126 -6.94 -14.25 -0.44
C CYS A 126 -5.55 -14.51 -1.03
N THR A 127 -5.41 -14.48 -2.34
CA THR A 127 -4.14 -14.79 -3.04
C THR A 127 -3.07 -13.68 -2.88
N TYR A 128 -3.24 -12.77 -1.93
CA TYR A 128 -2.28 -11.73 -1.64
C TYR A 128 -1.00 -12.33 -1.05
N SER A 129 0.13 -12.10 -1.68
CA SER A 129 1.44 -12.53 -1.20
C SER A 129 2.36 -11.34 -1.09
N ILE A 130 3.13 -11.32 0.00
CA ILE A 130 4.21 -10.36 0.19
C ILE A 130 5.47 -11.02 -0.34
N ALA A 131 6.26 -10.27 -1.13
CA ALA A 131 7.61 -10.64 -1.46
C ALA A 131 8.45 -10.79 -0.18
N GLU A 132 9.64 -11.31 -0.29
CA GLU A 132 10.55 -11.52 0.84
C GLU A 132 10.65 -10.26 1.72
N LEU A 133 10.65 -10.44 3.05
CA LEU A 133 10.82 -9.34 4.00
C LEU A 133 12.29 -8.91 4.02
N GLU A 134 12.66 -8.06 3.07
CA GLU A 134 13.97 -7.44 3.01
C GLU A 134 14.03 -6.15 3.85
N PRO A 135 15.20 -5.74 4.38
CA PRO A 135 15.34 -4.47 5.08
C PRO A 135 14.87 -3.25 4.28
N ARG A 136 15.00 -3.28 2.95
CA ARG A 136 14.54 -2.22 2.04
C ARG A 136 13.04 -1.99 2.08
N LEU A 137 12.25 -3.01 2.44
CA LEU A 137 10.80 -2.90 2.61
C LEU A 137 10.42 -1.92 3.72
N PHE A 138 11.27 -1.76 4.72
CA PHE A 138 11.05 -0.88 5.88
C PHE A 138 11.65 0.51 5.71
N SER A 139 12.16 0.85 4.52
CA SER A 139 12.72 2.16 4.19
C SER A 139 11.79 2.94 3.29
N PHE A 140 11.34 4.11 3.73
CA PHE A 140 10.56 5.03 2.89
C PHE A 140 11.39 5.72 1.79
N ASN A 141 12.72 5.60 1.82
CA ASN A 141 13.63 6.07 0.77
C ASN A 141 13.90 4.99 -0.30
N SER A 142 13.29 3.82 -0.18
CA SER A 142 13.39 2.73 -1.15
C SER A 142 12.05 2.52 -1.83
N HIS A 143 12.03 2.35 -3.15
CA HIS A 143 10.81 2.01 -3.90
C HIS A 143 10.11 0.74 -3.38
N MET A 144 10.85 -0.17 -2.75
CA MET A 144 10.28 -1.38 -2.15
C MET A 144 9.47 -1.08 -0.89
N GLY A 145 9.84 -0.03 -0.13
CA GLY A 145 9.23 0.30 1.15
C GLY A 145 8.36 1.56 1.14
N ALA A 146 8.62 2.48 0.21
CA ALA A 146 7.88 3.72 0.07
C ALA A 146 6.40 3.49 -0.25
N CYS A 147 5.53 4.31 0.32
CA CYS A 147 4.13 4.37 -0.07
C CYS A 147 4.01 4.81 -1.53
N PRO A 148 3.38 4.04 -2.42
CA PRO A 148 3.32 4.38 -3.85
C PRO A 148 2.46 5.61 -4.15
N ALA A 149 1.55 6.02 -3.26
CA ALA A 149 0.69 7.17 -3.47
C ALA A 149 1.40 8.51 -3.18
N CYS A 150 2.43 8.51 -2.33
CA CYS A 150 3.19 9.72 -1.98
C CYS A 150 4.71 9.55 -2.10
N ASP A 151 5.18 8.50 -2.76
CA ASP A 151 6.60 8.19 -2.95
C ASP A 151 7.45 8.27 -1.66
N GLY A 152 6.85 7.86 -0.53
CA GLY A 152 7.50 7.89 0.77
C GLY A 152 7.58 9.27 1.42
N LEU A 153 6.91 10.29 0.87
CA LEU A 153 6.87 11.64 1.48
C LEU A 153 5.99 11.68 2.74
N GLY A 154 4.96 10.85 2.80
CA GLY A 154 4.00 10.82 3.91
C GLY A 154 2.88 11.85 3.79
N ASN A 155 3.07 12.84 2.94
CA ASN A 155 2.12 13.92 2.70
C ASN A 155 1.86 14.07 1.20
N VAL A 156 0.76 14.68 0.87
CA VAL A 156 0.38 15.03 -0.50
C VAL A 156 -0.18 16.46 -0.51
N ASP A 157 0.09 17.19 -1.58
CA ASP A 157 -0.53 18.47 -1.81
C ASP A 157 -1.79 18.28 -2.62
N VAL A 158 -2.92 18.63 -2.07
CA VAL A 158 -4.23 18.54 -2.72
C VAL A 158 -4.90 19.90 -2.80
N PHE A 159 -5.75 20.09 -3.79
CA PHE A 159 -6.59 21.28 -3.85
C PHE A 159 -7.60 21.24 -2.71
N ASP A 160 -7.59 22.28 -1.86
CA ASP A 160 -8.45 22.40 -0.71
C ASP A 160 -9.75 23.12 -1.09
N ALA A 161 -10.88 22.45 -0.88
CA ALA A 161 -12.20 23.00 -1.16
C ALA A 161 -12.43 24.35 -0.46
N HIS A 162 -11.95 24.52 0.80
CA HIS A 162 -12.10 25.79 1.54
C HIS A 162 -11.24 26.92 0.98
N ARG A 163 -10.10 26.60 0.33
CA ARG A 163 -9.31 27.62 -0.36
C ARG A 163 -9.86 27.97 -1.73
N VAL A 164 -10.47 26.98 -2.42
CA VAL A 164 -11.09 27.16 -3.74
C VAL A 164 -12.38 27.94 -3.61
N VAL A 165 -13.23 27.63 -2.61
CA VAL A 165 -14.42 28.40 -2.26
C VAL A 165 -14.06 29.39 -1.15
N ALA A 166 -13.39 30.47 -1.55
CA ALA A 166 -12.88 31.45 -0.60
C ALA A 166 -13.99 32.21 0.15
N PHE A 167 -15.15 32.40 -0.47
CA PHE A 167 -16.28 33.15 0.05
C PHE A 167 -17.58 32.35 -0.11
N PRO A 168 -17.86 31.39 0.78
CA PRO A 168 -19.05 30.53 0.68
C PRO A 168 -20.38 31.28 0.75
N SER A 169 -20.41 32.47 1.34
CA SER A 169 -21.56 33.36 1.37
C SER A 169 -21.86 34.08 0.05
N LEU A 170 -20.95 34.01 -0.92
CA LEU A 170 -21.20 34.46 -2.28
C LEU A 170 -21.84 33.35 -3.13
N SER A 171 -22.59 33.75 -4.15
CA SER A 171 -23.09 32.82 -5.16
C SER A 171 -21.99 32.45 -6.15
N LEU A 172 -22.19 31.36 -6.91
CA LEU A 172 -21.30 30.99 -8.02
C LEU A 172 -21.22 32.11 -9.06
N ALA A 173 -22.33 32.75 -9.35
CA ALA A 173 -22.40 33.88 -10.26
C ALA A 173 -21.61 35.11 -9.78
N SER A 174 -21.58 35.32 -8.47
CA SER A 174 -20.88 36.44 -7.82
C SER A 174 -19.40 36.15 -7.51
N GLY A 175 -18.92 34.94 -7.76
CA GLY A 175 -17.51 34.59 -7.65
C GLY A 175 -17.13 33.84 -6.36
N ALA A 176 -18.00 33.02 -5.80
CA ALA A 176 -17.67 32.10 -4.72
C ALA A 176 -16.42 31.26 -5.07
N ILE A 177 -16.27 30.89 -6.35
CA ILE A 177 -15.10 30.20 -6.90
C ILE A 177 -14.42 31.11 -7.93
N LYS A 178 -13.22 31.58 -7.62
CA LYS A 178 -12.47 32.51 -8.48
C LYS A 178 -12.16 31.89 -9.84
N GLY A 179 -12.49 32.62 -10.92
CA GLY A 179 -12.25 32.19 -12.31
C GLY A 179 -13.31 31.21 -12.87
N TRP A 180 -14.37 30.93 -12.08
CA TRP A 180 -15.54 30.15 -12.48
C TRP A 180 -16.85 30.97 -12.41
N ASP A 181 -16.71 32.28 -12.34
CA ASP A 181 -17.81 33.25 -12.30
C ASP A 181 -18.15 33.76 -13.69
N ARG A 182 -19.12 34.68 -13.79
CA ARG A 182 -19.59 35.28 -15.01
C ARG A 182 -18.51 35.91 -15.90
N ARG A 183 -17.35 36.26 -15.36
CA ARG A 183 -16.21 36.80 -16.12
C ARG A 183 -15.55 35.75 -16.99
N ASN A 184 -15.73 34.47 -16.70
CA ASN A 184 -15.30 33.37 -17.50
C ASN A 184 -16.53 32.59 -18.04
N ALA A 185 -17.03 33.05 -19.21
CA ALA A 185 -18.26 32.53 -19.79
C ALA A 185 -18.26 31.01 -19.98
N TYR A 186 -17.10 30.41 -20.31
CA TYR A 186 -17.00 28.97 -20.52
C TYR A 186 -17.22 28.19 -19.21
N TYR A 187 -16.44 28.48 -18.21
CA TYR A 187 -16.56 27.75 -16.92
C TYR A 187 -17.88 28.04 -16.21
N PHE A 188 -18.36 29.30 -16.32
CA PHE A 188 -19.65 29.69 -15.75
C PHE A 188 -20.81 28.91 -16.35
N SER A 189 -20.85 28.75 -17.70
CA SER A 189 -21.92 27.98 -18.36
C SER A 189 -21.93 26.50 -17.97
N LEU A 190 -20.76 25.93 -17.61
CA LEU A 190 -20.71 24.58 -17.05
C LEU A 190 -21.38 24.53 -15.67
N LEU A 191 -21.09 25.50 -14.80
CA LEU A 191 -21.71 25.56 -13.46
C LEU A 191 -23.22 25.80 -13.54
N GLU A 192 -23.70 26.65 -14.47
CA GLU A 192 -25.14 26.83 -14.73
C GLU A 192 -25.81 25.50 -15.08
N SER A 193 -25.20 24.72 -15.97
CA SER A 193 -25.74 23.42 -16.37
C SER A 193 -25.76 22.42 -15.22
N VAL A 194 -24.72 22.42 -14.39
CA VAL A 194 -24.65 21.58 -13.16
C VAL A 194 -25.74 21.97 -12.18
N CYS A 195 -25.85 23.26 -11.85
CA CYS A 195 -26.88 23.75 -10.94
C CYS A 195 -28.29 23.42 -11.44
N GLN A 196 -28.56 23.68 -12.72
CA GLN A 196 -29.85 23.35 -13.34
C GLN A 196 -30.19 21.85 -13.25
N HIS A 197 -29.21 20.98 -13.46
CA HIS A 197 -29.36 19.53 -13.37
C HIS A 197 -29.78 19.07 -11.96
N TYR A 198 -29.18 19.67 -10.93
CA TYR A 198 -29.49 19.38 -9.51
C TYR A 198 -30.60 20.26 -8.93
N GLY A 199 -31.32 21.03 -9.74
CA GLY A 199 -32.43 21.88 -9.30
C GLY A 199 -32.00 23.04 -8.40
N ALA A 200 -30.77 23.54 -8.59
CA ALA A 200 -30.20 24.64 -7.83
C ALA A 200 -30.07 25.90 -8.71
N ASP A 201 -30.04 27.08 -8.07
CA ASP A 201 -29.83 28.36 -8.75
C ASP A 201 -28.38 28.84 -8.51
N VAL A 202 -27.68 29.25 -9.57
CA VAL A 202 -26.31 29.79 -9.51
C VAL A 202 -26.21 31.11 -8.74
N GLU A 203 -27.35 31.81 -8.49
CA GLU A 203 -27.41 33.02 -7.66
C GLU A 203 -27.56 32.72 -6.17
N THR A 204 -27.83 31.47 -5.79
CA THR A 204 -27.87 31.05 -4.39
C THR A 204 -26.46 31.08 -3.79
N PRO A 205 -26.26 31.58 -2.55
CA PRO A 205 -24.98 31.46 -1.85
C PRO A 205 -24.47 30.00 -1.88
N PHE A 206 -23.17 29.84 -2.06
CA PHE A 206 -22.59 28.48 -2.20
C PHE A 206 -22.88 27.59 -0.98
N GLU A 207 -22.85 28.16 0.21
CA GLU A 207 -23.16 27.45 1.47
C GLU A 207 -24.61 26.97 1.57
N ASP A 208 -25.55 27.66 0.90
CA ASP A 208 -26.97 27.35 0.89
C ASP A 208 -27.39 26.44 -0.28
N LEU A 209 -26.48 26.13 -1.21
CA LEU A 209 -26.76 25.18 -2.29
C LEU A 209 -27.07 23.79 -1.73
N PRO A 210 -27.96 23.01 -2.37
CA PRO A 210 -28.17 21.62 -2.01
C PRO A 210 -26.87 20.81 -2.03
N SER A 211 -26.66 19.92 -1.05
CA SER A 211 -25.44 19.10 -0.93
C SER A 211 -25.05 18.39 -2.23
N PRO A 212 -25.99 17.74 -2.99
CA PRO A 212 -25.63 17.11 -4.25
C PRO A 212 -25.07 18.09 -5.28
N ALA A 213 -25.61 19.33 -5.35
CA ALA A 213 -25.12 20.37 -6.26
C ALA A 213 -23.72 20.84 -5.84
N ARG A 214 -23.48 21.08 -4.55
CA ARG A 214 -22.16 21.47 -4.01
C ARG A 214 -21.11 20.39 -4.30
N ASP A 215 -21.46 19.14 -4.02
CA ASP A 215 -20.55 18.00 -4.23
C ASP A 215 -20.23 17.84 -5.71
N ALA A 216 -21.23 17.94 -6.60
CA ALA A 216 -21.03 17.89 -8.04
C ALA A 216 -20.17 19.05 -8.55
N VAL A 217 -20.38 20.28 -8.07
CA VAL A 217 -19.57 21.45 -8.44
C VAL A 217 -18.11 21.21 -8.05
N LEU A 218 -17.82 20.74 -6.84
CA LEU A 218 -16.45 20.55 -6.36
C LEU A 218 -15.78 19.32 -6.92
N HIS A 219 -16.45 18.18 -6.86
CA HIS A 219 -15.85 16.85 -7.12
C HIS A 219 -16.27 16.20 -8.41
N GLY A 220 -17.25 16.79 -9.13
CA GLY A 220 -17.81 16.26 -10.36
C GLY A 220 -19.04 15.38 -10.16
N SER A 221 -19.70 15.02 -11.28
CA SER A 221 -20.92 14.21 -11.28
C SER A 221 -20.66 12.68 -11.31
N GLY A 222 -19.39 12.25 -11.16
CA GLY A 222 -19.02 10.83 -11.24
C GLY A 222 -19.32 10.26 -12.63
N GLN A 223 -20.27 9.30 -12.71
CA GLN A 223 -20.71 8.69 -13.96
C GLN A 223 -22.03 9.28 -14.48
N GLU A 224 -22.60 10.25 -13.76
CA GLU A 224 -23.86 10.86 -14.12
C GLU A 224 -23.68 11.90 -15.24
N ASP A 225 -24.39 11.72 -16.35
CA ASP A 225 -24.33 12.59 -17.50
C ASP A 225 -25.18 13.86 -17.27
N ILE A 226 -24.54 15.01 -17.41
CA ILE A 226 -25.18 16.34 -17.37
C ILE A 226 -25.29 16.91 -18.79
N ALA A 227 -26.39 17.55 -19.09
CA ALA A 227 -26.63 18.19 -20.40
C ALA A 227 -25.97 19.59 -20.44
N PHE A 228 -24.89 19.73 -21.17
CA PHE A 228 -24.17 20.99 -21.35
C PHE A 228 -24.52 21.63 -22.70
N SER A 229 -24.79 22.92 -22.69
CA SER A 229 -25.10 23.68 -23.87
C SER A 229 -23.89 24.52 -24.32
N TYR A 230 -23.42 24.28 -25.52
CA TYR A 230 -22.25 24.96 -26.10
C TYR A 230 -22.66 25.82 -27.31
N MET A 231 -22.09 27.03 -27.41
CA MET A 231 -22.18 27.83 -28.63
C MET A 231 -21.03 27.41 -29.55
N LEU A 232 -21.35 27.01 -30.78
CA LEU A 232 -20.34 26.68 -31.77
C LEU A 232 -19.64 27.95 -32.28
N GLU A 233 -18.33 28.06 -32.03
CA GLU A 233 -17.52 29.22 -32.42
C GLU A 233 -17.00 29.17 -33.85
N SER A 234 -17.00 27.98 -34.48
CA SER A 234 -16.43 27.78 -35.83
C SER A 234 -17.26 26.83 -36.70
N GLY A 235 -17.04 26.89 -38.03
CA GLY A 235 -17.67 26.04 -39.04
C GLY A 235 -18.99 26.58 -39.56
N THR A 236 -19.66 25.81 -40.44
CA THR A 236 -20.95 26.17 -41.11
C THR A 236 -22.13 26.33 -40.14
N ARG A 237 -21.96 25.98 -38.87
CA ARG A 237 -22.97 26.10 -37.83
C ARG A 237 -22.58 27.08 -36.72
N LYS A 238 -21.67 28.02 -37.00
CA LYS A 238 -21.26 29.09 -36.06
C LYS A 238 -22.49 29.80 -35.50
N GLY A 239 -22.53 29.97 -34.16
CA GLY A 239 -23.65 30.60 -33.44
C GLY A 239 -24.83 29.70 -33.15
N LYS A 240 -24.80 28.39 -33.52
CA LYS A 240 -25.82 27.44 -33.08
C LYS A 240 -25.46 26.83 -31.71
N GLN A 241 -26.47 26.76 -30.86
CA GLN A 241 -26.37 26.07 -29.58
C GLN A 241 -26.47 24.56 -29.81
N VAL A 242 -25.52 23.81 -29.28
CA VAL A 242 -25.50 22.34 -29.33
C VAL A 242 -25.45 21.81 -27.91
N THR A 243 -26.36 20.93 -27.56
CA THR A 243 -26.35 20.25 -26.25
C THR A 243 -25.63 18.93 -26.36
N LYS A 244 -24.66 18.71 -25.48
CA LYS A 244 -23.96 17.42 -25.31
C LYS A 244 -24.15 16.93 -23.89
N LYS A 245 -24.35 15.62 -23.75
CA LYS A 245 -24.41 14.97 -22.44
C LYS A 245 -23.10 14.29 -22.15
N HIS A 246 -22.52 14.59 -21.01
CA HIS A 246 -21.34 13.93 -20.48
C HIS A 246 -21.20 14.20 -18.96
N PRO A 247 -20.41 13.42 -18.23
CA PRO A 247 -20.12 13.71 -16.83
C PRO A 247 -19.39 15.04 -16.66
N PHE A 248 -19.66 15.73 -15.56
CA PHE A 248 -18.91 16.92 -15.17
C PHE A 248 -17.66 16.50 -14.39
N GLU A 249 -16.52 17.04 -14.78
CA GLU A 249 -15.23 16.74 -14.14
C GLU A 249 -15.15 17.21 -12.69
N GLY A 250 -15.78 18.34 -12.35
CA GLY A 250 -15.62 19.03 -11.06
C GLY A 250 -14.51 20.08 -11.06
N VAL A 251 -14.68 21.09 -10.21
CA VAL A 251 -13.71 22.20 -10.11
C VAL A 251 -12.35 21.72 -9.60
N LEU A 252 -12.32 20.91 -8.52
CA LEU A 252 -11.08 20.43 -7.93
C LEU A 252 -10.29 19.51 -8.86
N PRO A 253 -10.89 18.49 -9.51
CA PRO A 253 -10.21 17.67 -10.51
C PRO A 253 -9.73 18.49 -11.72
N ASN A 254 -10.53 19.48 -12.19
CA ASN A 254 -10.12 20.36 -13.27
C ASN A 254 -8.87 21.17 -12.91
N MET A 255 -8.83 21.74 -11.69
CA MET A 255 -7.68 22.50 -11.21
C MET A 255 -6.45 21.60 -11.08
N GLU A 256 -6.62 20.36 -10.58
CA GLU A 256 -5.54 19.36 -10.46
C GLU A 256 -4.97 19.01 -11.85
N ARG A 257 -5.83 18.72 -12.82
CA ARG A 257 -5.42 18.44 -14.19
C ARG A 257 -4.69 19.62 -14.80
N ARG A 258 -5.24 20.83 -14.70
CA ARG A 258 -4.59 22.05 -15.21
C ARG A 258 -3.24 22.31 -14.58
N TRP A 259 -3.11 22.08 -13.27
CA TRP A 259 -1.84 22.24 -12.58
C TRP A 259 -0.78 21.27 -13.07
N LYS A 260 -1.16 20.03 -13.38
CA LYS A 260 -0.27 19.00 -13.93
C LYS A 260 0.13 19.25 -15.37
N GLU A 261 -0.83 19.68 -16.19
CA GLU A 261 -0.67 19.80 -17.65
C GLU A 261 -0.12 21.17 -18.10
N THR A 262 -0.15 22.20 -17.25
CA THR A 262 0.29 23.53 -17.67
C THR A 262 1.81 23.64 -17.80
N ASP A 263 2.27 24.22 -18.90
CA ASP A 263 3.68 24.60 -19.09
C ASP A 263 3.99 26.00 -18.52
N SER A 264 2.97 26.78 -18.17
CA SER A 264 3.13 28.12 -17.62
C SER A 264 3.45 28.09 -16.13
N ALA A 265 4.63 28.57 -15.76
CA ALA A 265 5.04 28.73 -14.36
C ALA A 265 4.09 29.65 -13.58
N ALA A 266 3.60 30.73 -14.20
CA ALA A 266 2.67 31.66 -13.54
C ALA A 266 1.32 31.02 -13.23
N VAL A 267 0.77 30.21 -14.14
CA VAL A 267 -0.49 29.48 -13.91
C VAL A 267 -0.29 28.42 -12.83
N ARG A 268 0.84 27.71 -12.85
CA ARG A 268 1.16 26.70 -11.82
C ARG A 268 1.30 27.34 -10.44
N GLU A 269 1.94 28.50 -10.35
CA GLU A 269 2.07 29.24 -9.10
C GLU A 269 0.71 29.74 -8.58
N GLU A 270 -0.13 30.30 -9.48
CA GLU A 270 -1.49 30.74 -9.11
C GLU A 270 -2.30 29.56 -8.57
N LEU A 271 -2.33 28.42 -9.25
CA LEU A 271 -3.06 27.23 -8.83
C LEU A 271 -2.50 26.64 -7.52
N SER A 272 -1.19 26.73 -7.30
CA SER A 272 -0.55 26.24 -6.06
C SER A 272 -1.06 26.93 -4.79
N ARG A 273 -1.58 28.15 -4.87
CA ARG A 273 -2.17 28.89 -3.72
C ARG A 273 -3.42 28.21 -3.15
N TYR A 274 -4.10 27.42 -3.95
CA TYR A 274 -5.30 26.68 -3.56
C TYR A 274 -4.97 25.28 -3.04
N ARG A 275 -3.69 24.87 -3.02
CA ARG A 275 -3.25 23.58 -2.53
C ARG A 275 -2.94 23.62 -1.05
N GLN A 276 -3.26 22.55 -0.38
CA GLN A 276 -2.96 22.33 1.04
C GLN A 276 -2.16 21.06 1.19
N HIS A 277 -1.15 21.13 2.06
CA HIS A 277 -0.35 20.02 2.48
C HIS A 277 -1.12 19.20 3.51
N GLN A 278 -1.38 17.92 3.23
CA GLN A 278 -2.10 17.04 4.15
C GLN A 278 -1.44 15.65 4.20
N PRO A 279 -1.65 14.89 5.30
CA PRO A 279 -1.20 13.51 5.36
C PRO A 279 -1.73 12.70 4.18
N CYS A 280 -0.87 11.90 3.57
CA CYS A 280 -1.26 11.02 2.48
C CYS A 280 -2.42 10.10 2.92
N PRO A 281 -3.54 10.05 2.20
CA PRO A 281 -4.72 9.27 2.60
C PRO A 281 -4.45 7.77 2.60
N ASP A 282 -3.54 7.27 1.76
CA ASP A 282 -3.20 5.86 1.69
C ASP A 282 -2.30 5.42 2.86
N CYS A 283 -1.22 6.13 3.14
CA CYS A 283 -0.31 5.75 4.22
C CYS A 283 -0.58 6.48 5.54
N GLN A 284 -1.47 7.45 5.59
CA GLN A 284 -1.80 8.24 6.78
C GLN A 284 -0.57 8.86 7.46
N GLY A 285 0.36 9.37 6.65
CA GLY A 285 1.60 9.98 7.13
C GLY A 285 2.73 9.00 7.49
N THR A 286 2.52 7.70 7.45
CA THR A 286 3.54 6.70 7.84
C THR A 286 4.68 6.57 6.84
N ARG A 287 4.54 7.08 5.62
CA ARG A 287 5.50 7.07 4.53
C ARG A 287 5.74 5.69 3.90
N LEU A 288 5.27 4.63 4.53
CA LEU A 288 5.53 3.24 4.16
C LEU A 288 4.34 2.61 3.45
N ARG A 289 4.63 1.65 2.57
CA ARG A 289 3.60 0.83 1.95
C ARG A 289 2.91 -0.10 2.95
N ARG A 290 1.76 -0.62 2.54
CA ARG A 290 0.88 -1.43 3.39
C ARG A 290 1.59 -2.63 4.00
N GLU A 291 2.45 -3.30 3.26
CA GLU A 291 3.20 -4.48 3.71
C GLU A 291 4.09 -4.15 4.90
N ALA A 292 4.89 -3.10 4.80
CA ALA A 292 5.79 -2.68 5.85
C ALA A 292 5.05 -2.22 7.12
N ARG A 293 3.87 -1.61 6.96
CA ARG A 293 3.05 -1.14 8.09
C ARG A 293 2.44 -2.27 8.91
N ASN A 294 2.32 -3.47 8.34
CA ASN A 294 1.70 -4.63 8.97
C ASN A 294 2.71 -5.68 9.45
N VAL A 295 3.97 -5.31 9.61
CA VAL A 295 4.98 -6.13 10.28
C VAL A 295 5.24 -5.56 11.66
N PHE A 296 5.06 -6.40 12.68
CA PHE A 296 5.16 -6.00 14.08
C PHE A 296 6.31 -6.74 14.77
N LEU A 297 6.98 -6.06 15.68
CA LEU A 297 8.01 -6.58 16.55
C LEU A 297 7.51 -6.52 18.01
N GLY A 298 7.77 -7.58 18.79
CA GLY A 298 7.27 -7.74 20.16
C GLY A 298 6.04 -8.64 20.27
N GLU A 299 5.52 -8.82 21.47
CA GLU A 299 4.37 -9.67 21.77
C GLU A 299 3.28 -8.90 22.51
N GLY A 300 2.03 -9.26 22.30
CA GLY A 300 0.88 -8.67 22.98
C GLY A 300 0.84 -7.13 22.90
N ALA A 301 0.74 -6.47 24.03
CA ALA A 301 0.66 -5.02 24.13
C ALA A 301 1.96 -4.28 23.74
N GLN A 302 3.08 -5.00 23.68
CA GLN A 302 4.38 -4.45 23.28
C GLN A 302 4.60 -4.49 21.76
N GLN A 303 3.68 -5.05 20.98
CA GLN A 303 3.81 -5.05 19.53
C GLN A 303 3.87 -3.64 18.95
N ARG A 304 4.92 -3.37 18.17
CA ARG A 304 5.10 -2.11 17.46
C ARG A 304 5.55 -2.37 16.02
N ALA A 305 4.96 -1.63 15.09
CA ALA A 305 5.49 -1.53 13.74
C ALA A 305 6.58 -0.45 13.69
N ILE A 306 7.46 -0.51 12.68
CA ILE A 306 8.59 0.42 12.56
C ILE A 306 8.16 1.89 12.54
N TYR A 307 7.05 2.21 11.87
CA TYR A 307 6.53 3.58 11.82
C TYR A 307 6.07 4.09 13.20
N GLN A 308 5.55 3.22 14.06
CA GLN A 308 5.17 3.57 15.43
C GLN A 308 6.39 3.90 16.29
N VAL A 309 7.46 3.11 16.14
CA VAL A 309 8.73 3.38 16.82
C VAL A 309 9.38 4.67 16.31
N SER A 310 9.37 4.90 14.99
CA SER A 310 9.96 6.10 14.42
C SER A 310 9.15 7.38 14.69
N SER A 311 7.86 7.28 14.94
CA SER A 311 6.99 8.40 15.32
C SER A 311 6.94 8.68 16.83
N ALA A 312 7.44 7.75 17.66
CA ALA A 312 7.64 7.96 19.08
C ALA A 312 8.79 8.94 19.33
N THR A 313 8.81 9.56 20.49
CA THR A 313 9.96 10.36 20.93
C THR A 313 11.18 9.44 21.16
N LEU A 314 12.39 9.98 21.12
CA LEU A 314 13.61 9.20 21.36
C LEU A 314 13.61 8.55 22.75
N GLY A 315 13.04 9.25 23.76
CA GLY A 315 12.87 8.69 25.09
C GLY A 315 11.93 7.48 25.13
N GLU A 316 10.76 7.60 24.46
CA GLU A 316 9.80 6.48 24.33
C GLU A 316 10.36 5.32 23.52
N ALA A 317 11.10 5.61 22.43
CA ALA A 317 11.76 4.60 21.62
C ALA A 317 12.83 3.84 22.42
N GLN A 318 13.63 4.55 23.22
CA GLN A 318 14.61 3.91 24.14
C GLN A 318 13.91 2.99 25.13
N ALA A 319 12.88 3.48 25.83
CA ALA A 319 12.12 2.68 26.79
C ALA A 319 11.53 1.42 26.16
N TYR A 320 11.06 1.51 24.91
CA TYR A 320 10.58 0.36 24.15
C TYR A 320 11.69 -0.69 23.94
N PHE A 321 12.88 -0.29 23.47
CA PHE A 321 13.98 -1.23 23.21
C PHE A 321 14.59 -1.78 24.51
N ASP A 322 14.62 -1.01 25.59
CA ASP A 322 15.11 -1.46 26.88
C ASP A 322 14.19 -2.54 27.51
N THR A 323 12.89 -2.50 27.19
CA THR A 323 11.89 -3.44 27.71
C THR A 323 11.53 -4.56 26.73
N LEU A 324 12.00 -4.51 25.49
CA LEU A 324 11.66 -5.46 24.43
C LEU A 324 12.21 -6.86 24.77
N GLN A 325 11.30 -7.81 24.91
CA GLN A 325 11.63 -9.22 25.10
C GLN A 325 11.35 -10.00 23.81
N LEU A 326 12.36 -10.69 23.33
CA LEU A 326 12.27 -11.61 22.19
C LEU A 326 12.80 -12.97 22.62
N HIS A 327 12.04 -14.03 22.38
CA HIS A 327 12.36 -15.37 22.84
C HIS A 327 12.91 -16.28 21.75
N GLY A 328 13.66 -17.33 22.16
CA GLY A 328 14.21 -18.34 21.26
C GLY A 328 15.24 -17.78 20.28
N ALA A 329 15.39 -18.43 19.13
CA ALA A 329 16.36 -18.05 18.10
C ALA A 329 16.22 -16.59 17.62
N LYS A 330 15.01 -16.02 17.64
CA LYS A 330 14.79 -14.61 17.31
C LYS A 330 15.45 -13.67 18.30
N GLY A 331 15.39 -14.02 19.60
CA GLY A 331 16.04 -13.25 20.67
C GLY A 331 17.56 -13.26 20.54
N GLU A 332 18.15 -14.41 20.25
CA GLU A 332 19.61 -14.54 20.06
C GLU A 332 20.13 -13.71 18.89
N ILE A 333 19.44 -13.77 17.74
CA ILE A 333 19.79 -12.98 16.54
C ILE A 333 19.63 -11.50 16.82
N ALA A 334 18.53 -11.08 17.46
CA ALA A 334 18.21 -9.67 17.69
C ALA A 334 19.05 -9.03 18.83
N ALA A 335 19.55 -9.79 19.79
CA ALA A 335 20.17 -9.25 21.00
C ALA A 335 21.30 -8.27 20.75
N LYS A 336 22.14 -8.50 19.73
CA LYS A 336 23.24 -7.60 19.37
C LYS A 336 22.71 -6.30 18.73
N VAL A 337 21.73 -6.43 17.83
CA VAL A 337 21.12 -5.30 17.12
C VAL A 337 20.34 -4.40 18.07
N VAL A 338 19.54 -5.00 18.96
CA VAL A 338 18.74 -4.28 19.97
C VAL A 338 19.64 -3.50 20.93
N ARG A 339 20.73 -4.11 21.41
CA ARG A 339 21.72 -3.40 22.26
C ARG A 339 22.36 -2.21 21.57
N GLU A 340 22.69 -2.35 20.30
CA GLU A 340 23.29 -1.26 19.51
C GLU A 340 22.29 -0.11 19.31
N ILE A 341 21.03 -0.42 18.99
CA ILE A 341 19.95 0.57 18.88
C ILE A 341 19.73 1.29 20.21
N ALA A 342 19.58 0.55 21.31
CA ALA A 342 19.39 1.12 22.65
C ALA A 342 20.55 2.03 23.05
N SER A 343 21.81 1.63 22.75
CA SER A 343 22.98 2.46 23.00
C SER A 343 22.95 3.78 22.23
N ARG A 344 22.64 3.75 20.94
CA ARG A 344 22.51 4.96 20.10
C ARG A 344 21.39 5.88 20.55
N LEU A 345 20.24 5.32 20.91
CA LEU A 345 19.11 6.10 21.44
C LEU A 345 19.49 6.75 22.78
N ARG A 346 20.22 6.05 23.64
CA ARG A 346 20.73 6.60 24.92
C ARG A 346 21.62 7.83 24.66
N PHE A 347 22.59 7.75 23.75
CA PHE A 347 23.42 8.89 23.41
C PHE A 347 22.62 10.11 22.94
N LEU A 348 21.60 9.91 22.11
CA LEU A 348 20.73 10.98 21.65
C LEU A 348 19.93 11.59 22.82
N ASN A 349 19.50 10.77 23.77
CA ASN A 349 18.79 11.25 24.96
C ASN A 349 19.73 11.98 25.92
N ASP A 350 20.96 11.50 26.11
CA ASP A 350 21.97 12.08 27.01
C ASP A 350 22.40 13.48 26.53
N VAL A 351 22.37 13.77 25.21
CA VAL A 351 22.60 15.12 24.68
C VAL A 351 21.35 16.01 24.70
N GLY A 352 20.29 15.57 25.38
CA GLY A 352 19.06 16.36 25.59
C GLY A 352 18.09 16.40 24.43
N LEU A 353 18.08 15.37 23.56
CA LEU A 353 17.20 15.27 22.39
C LEU A 353 16.01 14.32 22.61
N SER A 354 15.68 13.96 23.84
CA SER A 354 14.64 12.96 24.19
C SER A 354 13.26 13.25 23.60
N TYR A 355 12.94 14.50 23.32
CA TYR A 355 11.68 14.97 22.76
C TYR A 355 11.59 14.85 21.24
N LEU A 356 12.70 14.67 20.54
CA LEU A 356 12.73 14.50 19.07
C LEU A 356 12.17 13.16 18.66
N ARG A 357 11.73 13.08 17.41
CA ARG A 357 11.21 11.87 16.77
C ARG A 357 12.08 11.50 15.58
N LEU A 358 12.27 10.19 15.33
CA LEU A 358 13.09 9.72 14.20
C LEU A 358 12.47 10.01 12.82
N ASN A 359 11.15 10.21 12.75
CA ASN A 359 10.45 10.55 11.51
C ASN A 359 10.43 12.06 11.21
N ARG A 360 11.04 12.89 12.07
CA ARG A 360 11.10 14.33 11.86
C ARG A 360 11.97 14.67 10.66
N SER A 361 11.52 15.56 9.81
CA SER A 361 12.25 16.00 8.62
C SER A 361 13.46 16.87 9.02
N ALA A 362 14.61 16.65 8.35
CA ALA A 362 15.88 17.30 8.70
C ALA A 362 15.85 18.82 8.51
N ASP A 363 15.07 19.31 7.55
CA ASP A 363 14.86 20.75 7.28
C ASP A 363 14.11 21.49 8.40
N THR A 364 13.45 20.76 9.29
CA THR A 364 12.72 21.32 10.45
C THR A 364 13.58 21.38 11.71
N LEU A 365 14.80 20.85 11.70
CA LEU A 365 15.71 20.87 12.84
C LEU A 365 16.30 22.27 13.05
N SER A 366 16.38 22.70 14.31
CA SER A 366 17.16 23.87 14.67
C SER A 366 18.66 23.61 14.54
N GLY A 367 19.47 24.67 14.40
CA GLY A 367 20.93 24.54 14.34
C GLY A 367 21.50 23.79 15.53
N GLY A 368 21.03 24.07 16.74
CA GLY A 368 21.45 23.39 17.96
C GLY A 368 21.04 21.91 18.01
N GLU A 369 19.86 21.56 17.51
CA GLU A 369 19.43 20.14 17.39
C GLU A 369 20.31 19.38 16.42
N ALA A 370 20.57 19.96 15.24
CA ALA A 370 21.45 19.35 14.23
C ALA A 370 22.89 19.16 14.76
N GLN A 371 23.43 20.13 15.51
CA GLN A 371 24.75 20.04 16.13
C GLN A 371 24.80 18.92 17.18
N ARG A 372 23.79 18.83 18.06
CA ARG A 372 23.72 17.77 19.07
C ARG A 372 23.57 16.39 18.44
N ILE A 373 22.82 16.24 17.35
CA ILE A 373 22.72 14.97 16.60
C ILE A 373 24.09 14.58 16.04
N ARG A 374 24.86 15.53 15.46
CA ARG A 374 26.23 15.27 14.99
C ARG A 374 27.14 14.85 16.13
N LEU A 375 27.09 15.56 17.25
CA LEU A 375 27.86 15.22 18.45
C LEU A 375 27.55 13.81 18.93
N ALA A 376 26.27 13.45 19.08
CA ALA A 376 25.84 12.12 19.49
C ALA A 376 26.32 11.04 18.50
N SER A 377 26.29 11.30 17.19
CA SER A 377 26.77 10.33 16.18
C SER A 377 28.28 10.11 16.21
N GLN A 378 29.07 11.13 16.55
CA GLN A 378 30.53 11.05 16.65
C GLN A 378 30.95 10.34 17.95
N ILE A 379 30.42 10.76 19.10
CA ILE A 379 30.76 10.19 20.41
C ILE A 379 30.16 8.78 20.54
N GLY A 380 28.96 8.57 20.04
CA GLY A 380 28.25 7.29 20.07
C GLY A 380 28.90 6.18 19.23
N SER A 381 29.91 6.50 18.41
CA SER A 381 30.72 5.49 17.72
C SER A 381 31.57 4.62 18.64
N GLY A 382 31.70 5.00 19.93
CA GLY A 382 32.47 4.25 20.93
C GLY A 382 33.95 4.18 20.64
N LEU A 383 34.47 5.04 19.78
CA LEU A 383 35.90 5.10 19.47
C LEU A 383 36.68 5.60 20.69
N THR A 384 37.46 4.73 21.28
CA THR A 384 38.39 5.06 22.36
C THR A 384 39.74 5.48 21.76
N GLY A 385 40.42 6.45 22.42
CA GLY A 385 41.73 6.93 21.97
C GLY A 385 41.72 7.97 20.85
N VAL A 386 40.59 8.55 20.54
CA VAL A 386 40.42 9.70 19.62
C VAL A 386 40.18 10.98 20.40
N MET A 387 40.70 12.08 19.87
CA MET A 387 40.46 13.43 20.42
C MET A 387 39.30 14.06 19.66
N TYR A 388 38.27 14.50 20.39
CA TYR A 388 37.18 15.28 19.84
C TYR A 388 37.43 16.76 20.05
N VAL A 389 37.50 17.54 18.96
CA VAL A 389 37.62 18.99 19.02
C VAL A 389 36.24 19.58 18.76
N LEU A 390 35.71 20.29 19.73
CA LEU A 390 34.41 20.95 19.66
C LEU A 390 34.64 22.46 19.49
N ASP A 391 34.05 23.03 18.46
CA ASP A 391 34.01 24.46 18.22
C ASP A 391 32.74 25.04 18.83
N GLU A 392 32.86 26.06 19.67
CA GLU A 392 31.76 26.72 20.39
C GLU A 392 30.76 25.76 21.05
N PRO A 393 31.19 24.85 21.93
CA PRO A 393 30.29 23.78 22.49
C PRO A 393 29.19 24.31 23.39
N SER A 394 29.22 25.59 23.75
CA SER A 394 28.19 26.25 24.59
C SER A 394 27.07 26.89 23.80
N ILE A 395 27.14 26.93 22.47
CA ILE A 395 26.09 27.44 21.59
C ILE A 395 25.23 26.27 21.13
N GLY A 396 24.08 26.04 21.81
CA GLY A 396 23.16 24.96 21.41
C GLY A 396 22.04 24.74 22.40
#